data_7cf8a5f8beaad0ffe89f74d2083d6d91
#
_entry.id   7cf8a5f8beaad0ffe89f74d2083d6d91
#
_cell.length_a   1.000
_cell.length_b   1.000
_cell.length_c   1.000
_cell.angle_alpha   90.00
_cell.angle_beta   90.00
_cell.angle_gamma   90.00
#
_symmetry.space_group_name_H-M   'P 1'
#
loop_
_entity.id
_entity.type
_entity.pdbx_description
1 polymer ?
#
loop_
_entity_poly.entity_id
_entity_poly.type
_entity_poly.pdbx_seq_one_letter_code
_entity_poly.pdbx_strand_id
1 'polypeptide(L)' 'MTGGCNMPEISLFFGIRITIYYNDYNPPHIHAEYAGNKAAIDIQNACVLSGYLPNRQLKIVLAWCVLYQDELMQNWELV' A
#
# COMPACT_ATOMS: atom_id res chain seq x y z
N MET A 1 20.32 -10.48 2.47
CA MET A 1 20.04 -9.86 2.12
C MET A 1 19.91 -9.04 2.08
N THR A 2 19.94 -8.72 1.80
CA THR A 2 19.81 -7.92 1.72
C THR A 2 19.40 -7.36 1.44
N GLY A 3 19.66 -7.41 1.31
CA GLY A 3 19.15 -6.40 1.21
C GLY A 3 18.40 -5.71 0.48
N GLY A 4 18.49 -5.57 -0.21
CA GLY A 4 17.81 -4.78 -1.04
C GLY A 4 16.46 -4.51 -0.75
N CYS A 5 15.85 -5.29 -0.39
CA CYS A 5 14.71 -5.04 0.10
C CYS A 5 14.00 -3.84 -0.11
N ASN A 6 14.39 -3.12 -0.92
CA ASN A 6 13.83 -1.83 -1.03
C ASN A 6 12.53 -1.80 -1.77
N MET A 7 12.01 -2.90 -2.27
CA MET A 7 10.74 -2.84 -2.97
C MET A 7 9.92 -4.07 -2.70
N PRO A 8 9.47 -4.24 -1.47
CA PRO A 8 8.69 -5.41 -1.17
C PRO A 8 7.31 -5.30 -1.79
N GLU A 9 7.08 -6.08 -2.79
CA GLU A 9 5.74 -6.23 -3.32
C GLU A 9 4.99 -7.16 -2.38
N ILE A 10 3.99 -6.65 -1.68
CA ILE A 10 3.33 -7.41 -0.65
C ILE A 10 2.09 -8.13 -1.14
N SER A 11 1.52 -7.71 -2.26
CA SER A 11 0.34 -8.39 -2.75
C SER A 11 0.07 -8.05 -4.20
N LEU A 12 -0.59 -8.96 -4.88
CA LEU A 12 -1.06 -8.76 -6.25
C LEU A 12 -2.40 -9.47 -6.39
N PHE A 13 -3.47 -8.72 -6.60
CA PHE A 13 -4.80 -9.30 -6.71
C PHE A 13 -5.68 -8.42 -7.61
N PHE A 14 -6.55 -9.04 -8.38
CA PHE A 14 -7.46 -8.35 -9.28
C PHE A 14 -6.73 -7.35 -10.19
N GLY A 15 -5.48 -7.67 -10.57
CA GLY A 15 -4.69 -6.77 -11.39
C GLY A 15 -4.11 -5.58 -10.64
N ILE A 16 -4.31 -5.51 -9.34
CA ILE A 16 -3.80 -4.43 -8.49
C ILE A 16 -2.53 -4.90 -7.81
N ARG A 17 -1.47 -4.11 -7.95
CA ARG A 17 -0.20 -4.40 -7.27
C ARG A 17 -0.05 -3.51 -6.07
N ILE A 18 0.19 -4.11 -4.91
CA ILE A 18 0.42 -3.38 -3.67
C ILE A 18 1.87 -3.50 -3.30
N THR A 19 2.53 -2.36 -3.08
CA THR A 19 3.90 -2.32 -2.59
C THR A 19 3.97 -1.42 -1.38
N ILE A 20 4.98 -1.65 -0.54
CA ILE A 20 5.21 -0.82 0.63
C ILE A 20 6.71 -0.55 0.70
N TYR A 21 7.05 0.70 1.00
CA TYR A 21 8.44 1.13 1.11
C TYR A 21 8.67 1.54 2.56
N TYR A 22 9.23 0.63 3.34
CA TYR A 22 9.31 0.79 4.78
C TYR A 22 10.14 1.98 5.23
N ASN A 23 11.12 2.37 4.45
CA ASN A 23 11.96 3.51 4.84
C ASN A 23 11.49 4.83 4.28
N ASP A 24 10.26 4.87 3.83
CA ASP A 24 9.68 6.09 3.32
C ASP A 24 9.21 6.95 4.48
N TYR A 25 8.78 8.18 4.18
CA TYR A 25 8.37 9.10 5.24
C TYR A 25 6.92 8.88 5.65
N ASN A 26 6.57 9.42 6.83
CA ASN A 26 5.22 9.31 7.36
C ASN A 26 4.25 10.21 6.62
N PRO A 27 2.95 9.88 6.64
CA PRO A 27 2.37 8.79 7.42
C PRO A 27 2.62 7.43 6.76
N PRO A 28 2.49 6.35 7.53
CA PRO A 28 2.62 4.99 6.96
C PRO A 28 1.65 4.81 5.80
N HIS A 29 2.16 4.33 4.69
CA HIS A 29 1.34 4.22 3.49
C HIS A 29 1.80 3.08 2.60
N ILE A 30 0.91 2.67 1.72
CA ILE A 30 1.22 1.70 0.69
C ILE A 30 1.05 2.39 -0.67
N HIS A 31 1.63 1.79 -1.68
CA HIS A 31 1.44 2.21 -3.06
C HIS A 31 0.62 1.15 -3.78
N ALA A 32 -0.44 1.58 -4.43
CA ALA A 32 -1.29 0.69 -5.20
C ALA A 32 -1.21 1.09 -6.66
N GLU A 33 -1.09 0.11 -7.53
CA GLU A 33 -0.92 0.35 -8.96
C GLU A 33 -1.90 -0.51 -9.74
N TYR A 34 -2.61 0.09 -10.69
CA TYR A 34 -3.56 -0.63 -11.51
C TYR A 34 -3.66 0.02 -12.88
N ALA A 35 -3.39 -0.75 -13.94
CA ALA A 35 -3.54 -0.29 -15.33
C ALA A 35 -2.87 1.05 -15.58
N GLY A 36 -1.67 1.21 -15.05
CA GLY A 36 -0.90 2.45 -15.25
C GLY A 36 -1.22 3.56 -14.28
N ASN A 37 -2.24 3.40 -13.45
CA ASN A 37 -2.59 4.40 -12.43
C ASN A 37 -1.94 4.02 -11.11
N LYS A 38 -1.53 5.01 -10.33
CA LYS A 38 -0.89 4.80 -9.05
C LYS A 38 -1.52 5.69 -8.00
N ALA A 39 -1.58 5.18 -6.79
CA ALA A 39 -2.08 5.96 -5.66
C ALA A 39 -1.32 5.57 -4.41
N ALA A 40 -1.10 6.54 -3.53
CA ALA A 40 -0.56 6.30 -2.20
C ALA A 40 -1.73 6.30 -1.23
N ILE A 41 -1.79 5.27 -0.40
CA ILE A 41 -2.93 5.03 0.49
C ILE A 41 -2.44 5.04 1.93
N ASP A 42 -3.07 5.88 2.76
CA ASP A 42 -2.78 5.95 4.19
C ASP A 42 -3.27 4.66 4.85
N ILE A 43 -2.36 3.95 5.49
CA ILE A 43 -2.69 2.68 6.14
C ILE A 43 -3.62 2.89 7.33
N GLN A 44 -3.35 3.89 8.14
CA GLN A 44 -4.10 4.09 9.37
C GLN A 44 -5.53 4.56 9.12
N ASN A 45 -5.70 5.44 8.16
CA ASN A 45 -7.01 6.03 7.91
C ASN A 45 -7.72 5.44 6.71
N ALA A 46 -7.04 4.57 5.96
CA ALA A 46 -7.59 3.93 4.77
C ALA A 46 -8.14 4.97 3.80
N CYS A 47 -7.32 5.91 3.42
CA CYS A 47 -7.72 6.96 2.50
C CYS A 47 -6.58 7.29 1.55
N VAL A 48 -6.92 7.93 0.45
CA VAL A 48 -5.94 8.29 -0.58
C VAL A 48 -5.15 9.50 -0.11
N LEU A 49 -3.82 9.38 -0.16
CA LEU A 49 -2.92 10.50 0.11
C LEU A 49 -2.59 11.26 -1.15
N SER A 50 -2.40 10.53 -2.25
CA SER A 50 -2.08 11.15 -3.53
C SER A 50 -2.32 10.14 -4.63
N GLY A 51 -2.43 10.64 -5.85
CA GLY A 51 -2.59 9.79 -7.00
C GLY A 51 -4.03 9.43 -7.28
N TYR A 52 -4.23 8.40 -8.09
CA TYR A 52 -5.56 8.05 -8.56
C TYR A 52 -5.66 6.56 -8.89
N LEU A 53 -6.78 5.98 -8.52
CA LEU A 53 -7.19 4.66 -8.99
C LEU A 53 -8.66 4.74 -9.38
N PRO A 54 -9.09 3.92 -10.37
CA PRO A 54 -10.52 3.85 -10.66
C PRO A 54 -11.31 3.44 -9.43
N ASN A 55 -12.54 3.89 -9.36
CA ASN A 55 -13.35 3.75 -8.16
C ASN A 55 -13.47 2.33 -7.64
N ARG A 56 -13.69 1.38 -8.54
CA ARG A 56 -13.84 -0.02 -8.12
C ARG A 56 -12.56 -0.52 -7.48
N GLN A 57 -11.43 -0.28 -8.12
CA GLN A 57 -10.14 -0.73 -7.63
C GLN A 57 -9.77 -0.02 -6.34
N LEU A 58 -10.10 1.25 -6.26
CA LEU A 58 -9.84 2.02 -5.04
C LEU A 58 -10.58 1.41 -3.86
N LYS A 59 -11.85 1.07 -4.04
CA LYS A 59 -12.63 0.48 -2.95
C LYS A 59 -12.05 -0.84 -2.50
N ILE A 60 -11.57 -1.64 -3.44
CA ILE A 60 -10.95 -2.93 -3.12
C ILE A 60 -9.69 -2.70 -2.28
N VAL A 61 -8.87 -1.74 -2.69
CA VAL A 61 -7.61 -1.45 -1.98
C VAL A 61 -7.89 -0.92 -0.58
N LEU A 62 -8.86 -0.02 -0.44
CA LEU A 62 -9.19 0.52 0.88
C LEU A 62 -9.70 -0.56 1.81
N ALA A 63 -10.54 -1.47 1.30
CA ALA A 63 -11.01 -2.59 2.10
C ALA A 63 -9.86 -3.49 2.51
N TRP A 64 -8.94 -3.74 1.59
CA TRP A 64 -7.75 -4.54 1.88
C TRP A 64 -6.92 -3.90 2.99
N CYS A 65 -6.75 -2.58 2.94
CA CYS A 65 -6.02 -1.85 3.98
C CYS A 65 -6.68 -2.01 5.35
N VAL A 66 -8.00 -1.94 5.38
CA VAL A 66 -8.72 -2.11 6.66
C VAL A 66 -8.51 -3.50 7.21
N LEU A 67 -8.59 -4.51 6.33
CA LEU A 67 -8.45 -5.90 6.77
C LEU A 67 -7.05 -6.21 7.30
N TYR A 68 -6.03 -5.60 6.72
CA TYR A 68 -4.64 -5.91 7.07
C TYR A 68 -3.95 -4.79 7.83
N GLN A 69 -4.73 -3.85 8.36
CA GLN A 69 -4.17 -2.65 8.98
C GLN A 69 -3.18 -2.96 10.09
N ASP A 70 -3.55 -3.85 10.99
CA ASP A 70 -2.70 -4.17 12.14
C ASP A 70 -1.38 -4.78 11.68
N GLU A 71 -1.46 -5.69 10.72
CA GLU A 71 -0.28 -6.36 10.21
C GLU A 71 0.63 -5.38 9.48
N LEU A 72 0.06 -4.50 8.69
CA LEU A 72 0.82 -3.51 7.94
C LEU A 72 1.50 -2.53 8.89
N MET A 73 0.80 -2.06 9.90
CA MET A 73 1.35 -1.12 10.85
C MET A 73 2.47 -1.76 11.66
N GLN A 74 2.29 -3.02 12.04
CA GLN A 74 3.30 -3.74 12.77
C GLN A 74 4.58 -3.86 11.95
N ASN A 75 4.44 -4.21 10.67
CA ASN A 75 5.59 -4.34 9.79
C ASN A 75 6.27 -2.98 9.57
N TRP A 76 5.48 -1.93 9.46
CA TRP A 76 6.02 -0.59 9.28
C TRP A 76 6.90 -0.18 10.46
N GLU A 77 6.43 -0.48 11.66
CA GLU A 77 7.14 -0.09 12.87
C GLU A 77 8.41 -0.89 13.14
N LEU A 78 8.47 -2.09 12.59
CA LEU A 78 9.61 -2.95 12.81
C LEU A 78 10.84 -2.58 11.98
N VAL A 79 10.68 -1.68 11.05
CA VAL A 79 11.78 -1.38 10.11
C VAL A 79 12.49 -0.05 10.43
#